data_3385cb79d5f96c736716c01b22f77c4e
#
_entry.id   3385cb79d5f96c736716c01b22f77c4e
#
_cell.length_a   1.000
_cell.length_b   1.000
_cell.length_c   1.000
_cell.angle_alpha   90.00
_cell.angle_beta   90.00
_cell.angle_gamma   90.00
#
_symmetry.space_group_name_H-M   'P 1'
#
loop_
_entity.id
_entity.type
_entity.pdbx_description
1 polymer ?
#
loop_
_entity_poly.entity_id
_entity_poly.type
_entity_poly.pdbx_seq_one_letter_code
_entity_poly.pdbx_strand_id
1 'polypeptide(L)'
;MSGLTGRITPMLQDLEALVRCESPSEDLGACRKVIALANEIAIKELGSAAEIRDVNGRPVFWWGDKNPKVVLLCHLDTVWPIGSFNPIWNIEGDVLRGPGTFDMKVGFIQALYALS
;
A
#
# COMPACT_ATOMS: atom_id res chain seq x y z
N MET A 1 16.09 -17.18 12.74
CA MET A 1 15.38 -15.92 12.81
C MET A 1 14.25 -15.91 11.80
N SER A 2 13.08 -15.87 12.28
CA SER A 2 11.90 -15.99 11.44
C SER A 2 11.46 -14.64 10.90
N GLY A 3 11.40 -13.65 11.69
CA GLY A 3 11.00 -12.31 11.45
C GLY A 3 10.71 -11.94 10.01
N LEU A 4 11.46 -10.96 9.51
CA LEU A 4 11.26 -10.44 8.16
C LEU A 4 11.57 -11.44 7.07
N THR A 5 12.56 -12.32 7.27
CA THR A 5 12.93 -13.30 6.26
C THR A 5 11.77 -14.23 5.92
N GLY A 6 11.02 -14.69 6.93
CA GLY A 6 9.86 -15.55 6.72
C GLY A 6 8.65 -14.83 6.18
N ARG A 7 8.67 -13.48 6.13
CA ARG A 7 7.54 -12.64 5.72
C ARG A 7 7.71 -12.02 4.35
N ILE A 8 8.86 -12.21 3.69
CA ILE A 8 9.13 -11.57 2.39
C ILE A 8 8.11 -12.00 1.34
N THR A 9 7.79 -13.28 1.22
CA THR A 9 6.83 -13.74 0.23
C THR A 9 5.44 -13.11 0.42
N PRO A 10 4.83 -13.15 1.62
CA PRO A 10 3.54 -12.48 1.79
C PRO A 10 3.65 -10.95 1.61
N MET A 11 4.76 -10.33 1.98
CA MET A 11 4.95 -8.90 1.74
C MET A 11 4.97 -8.58 0.25
N LEU A 12 5.65 -9.39 -0.56
CA LEU A 12 5.68 -9.21 -2.01
C LEU A 12 4.31 -9.44 -2.63
N GLN A 13 3.55 -10.40 -2.13
CA GLN A 13 2.19 -10.65 -2.63
C GLN A 13 1.27 -9.45 -2.36
N ASP A 14 1.34 -8.89 -1.16
CA ASP A 14 0.55 -7.72 -0.81
C ASP A 14 1.00 -6.49 -1.61
N LEU A 15 2.30 -6.32 -1.79
CA LEU A 15 2.84 -5.24 -2.62
C LEU A 15 2.36 -5.36 -4.06
N GLU A 16 2.41 -6.55 -4.63
CA GLU A 16 1.95 -6.78 -5.99
C GLU A 16 0.48 -6.40 -6.15
N ALA A 17 -0.36 -6.78 -5.19
CA ALA A 17 -1.77 -6.43 -5.22
C ALA A 17 -1.97 -4.91 -5.26
N LEU A 18 -1.21 -4.17 -4.44
CA LEU A 18 -1.29 -2.71 -4.42
C LEU A 18 -0.77 -2.08 -5.70
N VAL A 19 0.32 -2.61 -6.25
CA VAL A 19 0.91 -2.08 -7.49
C VAL A 19 -0.03 -2.31 -8.67
N ARG A 20 -0.66 -3.48 -8.75
CA ARG A 20 -1.63 -3.76 -9.82
C ARG A 20 -2.91 -2.95 -9.70
N CYS A 21 -3.22 -2.47 -8.50
CA CYS A 21 -4.33 -1.54 -8.27
C CYS A 21 -3.84 -0.11 -8.50
N GLU A 22 -3.69 0.27 -9.76
CA GLU A 22 -3.10 1.56 -10.12
C GLU A 22 -3.91 2.71 -9.55
N SER A 23 -3.21 3.70 -9.01
CA SER A 23 -3.85 4.78 -8.25
C SER A 23 -3.22 6.15 -8.54
N PRO A 24 -3.37 6.67 -9.77
CA PRO A 24 -2.89 8.02 -10.05
C PRO A 24 -3.55 9.03 -9.11
N SER A 25 -2.76 10.00 -8.64
CA SER A 25 -3.22 10.98 -7.63
C SER A 25 -4.48 11.74 -8.03
N GLU A 26 -4.68 11.96 -9.32
CA GLU A 26 -5.81 12.73 -9.83
C GLU A 26 -7.07 11.88 -10.06
N ASP A 27 -6.92 10.56 -10.05
CA ASP A 27 -8.04 9.63 -10.23
C ASP A 27 -8.60 9.22 -8.87
N LEU A 28 -9.59 9.95 -8.39
CA LEU A 28 -10.15 9.72 -7.06
C LEU A 28 -10.82 8.35 -6.94
N GLY A 29 -11.43 7.86 -8.02
CA GLY A 29 -12.00 6.51 -8.02
C GLY A 29 -10.94 5.44 -7.84
N ALA A 30 -9.80 5.58 -8.53
CA ALA A 30 -8.66 4.69 -8.37
C ALA A 30 -8.06 4.79 -6.96
N CYS A 31 -7.98 6.00 -6.42
CA CYS A 31 -7.50 6.21 -5.06
C CYS A 31 -8.40 5.50 -4.03
N ARG A 32 -9.71 5.56 -4.21
CA ARG A 32 -10.65 4.85 -3.32
C ARG A 32 -10.47 3.34 -3.41
N LYS A 33 -10.21 2.81 -4.60
CA LYS A 33 -9.98 1.37 -4.79
C LYS A 33 -8.72 0.91 -4.07
N VAL A 34 -7.61 1.64 -4.20
CA VAL A 34 -6.36 1.24 -3.55
C VAL A 34 -6.47 1.35 -2.02
N ILE A 35 -7.17 2.34 -1.52
CA ILE A 35 -7.42 2.48 -0.07
C ILE A 35 -8.28 1.31 0.44
N ALA A 36 -9.31 0.93 -0.29
CA ALA A 36 -10.14 -0.23 0.08
C ALA A 36 -9.31 -1.52 0.10
N LEU A 37 -8.43 -1.70 -0.89
CA LEU A 37 -7.52 -2.85 -0.94
C LEU A 37 -6.54 -2.83 0.24
N ALA A 38 -5.99 -1.66 0.55
CA ALA A 38 -5.11 -1.50 1.71
C ALA A 38 -5.81 -1.90 3.01
N ASN A 39 -7.10 -1.58 3.13
CA ASN A 39 -7.88 -1.97 4.30
C ASN A 39 -8.07 -3.49 4.37
N GLU A 40 -8.30 -4.16 3.25
CA GLU A 40 -8.37 -5.62 3.20
C GLU A 40 -7.05 -6.24 3.66
N ILE A 41 -5.93 -5.69 3.21
CA ILE A 41 -4.60 -6.15 3.63
C ILE A 41 -4.42 -5.92 5.14
N ALA A 42 -4.82 -4.76 5.65
CA ALA A 42 -4.74 -4.47 7.08
C ALA A 42 -5.55 -5.46 7.92
N ILE A 43 -6.75 -5.79 7.50
CA ILE A 43 -7.58 -6.78 8.19
C ILE A 43 -6.85 -8.13 8.25
N LYS A 44 -6.28 -8.54 7.13
CA LYS A 44 -5.58 -9.82 7.03
C LYS A 44 -4.32 -9.86 7.90
N GLU A 45 -3.50 -8.80 7.83
CA GLU A 45 -2.19 -8.81 8.48
C GLU A 45 -2.20 -8.25 9.90
N LEU A 46 -3.10 -7.35 10.22
CA LEU A 46 -3.15 -6.68 11.53
C LEU A 46 -4.34 -7.14 12.38
N GLY A 47 -5.29 -7.85 11.79
CA GLY A 47 -6.43 -8.39 12.50
C GLY A 47 -7.57 -7.41 12.75
N SER A 48 -7.45 -6.16 12.28
CA SER A 48 -8.51 -5.17 12.45
C SER A 48 -8.53 -4.20 11.27
N ALA A 49 -9.70 -3.63 11.02
CA ALA A 49 -9.92 -2.70 9.93
C ALA A 49 -9.39 -1.31 10.26
N ALA A 50 -8.98 -0.60 9.22
CA ALA A 50 -8.72 0.83 9.30
C ALA A 50 -10.03 1.61 9.30
N GLU A 51 -9.97 2.84 9.75
CA GLU A 51 -11.04 3.80 9.54
C GLU A 51 -10.75 4.51 8.21
N ILE A 52 -11.72 4.49 7.30
CA ILE A 52 -11.60 5.19 6.04
C ILE A 52 -12.38 6.49 6.15
N ARG A 53 -11.67 7.60 5.99
CA ARG A 53 -12.25 8.94 6.07
C ARG A 53 -12.24 9.59 4.70
N ASP A 54 -13.13 10.55 4.49
CA ASP A 54 -13.13 11.39 3.31
C ASP A 54 -12.72 12.80 3.72
N VAL A 55 -11.62 13.29 3.16
CA VAL A 55 -11.11 14.63 3.44
C VAL A 55 -11.06 15.40 2.13
N ASN A 56 -12.00 16.31 1.94
CA ASN A 56 -12.13 17.11 0.72
C ASN A 56 -12.20 16.24 -0.55
N GLY A 57 -12.96 15.13 -0.47
CA GLY A 57 -13.12 14.21 -1.58
C GLY A 57 -12.02 13.17 -1.72
N ARG A 58 -10.97 13.22 -0.91
CA ARG A 58 -9.88 12.26 -0.95
C ARG A 58 -10.03 11.23 0.16
N PRO A 59 -9.82 9.95 -0.13
CA PRO A 59 -9.89 8.90 0.89
C PRO A 59 -8.65 8.93 1.77
N VAL A 60 -8.85 8.78 3.06
CA VAL A 60 -7.77 8.71 4.04
C VAL A 60 -7.93 7.40 4.84
N PHE A 61 -6.84 6.66 4.93
CA PHE A 61 -6.74 5.42 5.68
C PHE A 61 -6.12 5.73 7.03
N TRP A 62 -6.84 5.46 8.12
CA TRP A 62 -6.34 5.64 9.47
C TRP A 62 -6.41 4.32 10.21
N TRP A 63 -5.28 3.80 10.66
CA TRP A 63 -5.24 2.60 11.47
C TRP A 63 -4.48 2.88 12.76
N GLY A 64 -5.04 2.44 13.89
CA GLY A 64 -4.41 2.57 15.18
C GLY A 64 -5.08 3.58 16.10
N ASP A 65 -4.35 4.03 17.10
CA ASP A 65 -4.87 4.94 18.13
C ASP A 65 -5.26 6.30 17.58
N LYS A 66 -6.26 6.90 18.20
CA LYS A 66 -6.70 8.26 17.85
C LYS A 66 -5.76 9.32 18.41
N ASN A 67 -5.02 8.99 19.47
CA ASN A 67 -4.04 9.88 20.08
C ASN A 67 -2.66 9.23 20.10
N PRO A 68 -2.04 9.00 18.96
CA PRO A 68 -0.78 8.28 18.88
C PRO A 68 0.37 9.15 19.33
N LYS A 69 1.41 8.51 19.87
CA LYS A 69 2.70 9.16 20.13
C LYS A 69 3.54 9.28 18.88
N VAL A 70 3.34 8.37 17.93
CA VAL A 70 4.06 8.31 16.66
C VAL A 70 3.06 8.08 15.56
N VAL A 71 3.18 8.81 14.47
CA VAL A 71 2.36 8.64 13.27
C VAL A 71 3.26 8.20 12.13
N LEU A 72 2.91 7.09 11.47
CA LEU A 72 3.54 6.68 10.21
C LEU A 72 2.75 7.28 9.07
N LEU A 73 3.32 8.28 8.41
CA LEU A 73 2.66 8.98 7.33
C LEU A 73 3.03 8.36 5.99
N CYS A 74 2.04 7.82 5.29
CA CYS A 74 2.23 7.16 4.01
C CYS A 74 1.28 7.71 2.97
N HIS A 75 1.55 7.40 1.70
CA HIS A 75 0.58 7.63 0.64
C HIS A 75 0.53 6.41 -0.28
N LEU A 76 -0.63 6.20 -0.92
CA LEU A 76 -0.86 5.06 -1.81
C LEU A 76 -1.16 5.49 -3.25
N ASP A 77 -1.26 6.78 -3.48
CA ASP A 77 -1.37 7.31 -4.84
C ASP A 77 -0.01 7.39 -5.50
N THR A 78 -0.01 7.52 -6.83
CA THR A 78 1.20 7.61 -7.62
C THR A 78 1.12 8.73 -8.63
N VAL A 79 2.27 9.12 -9.17
CA VAL A 79 2.35 10.10 -10.25
C VAL A 79 2.14 9.47 -11.63
N TRP A 80 2.02 8.14 -11.70
CA TRP A 80 1.99 7.42 -12.98
C TRP A 80 0.57 7.31 -13.52
N PRO A 81 0.32 7.75 -14.76
CA PRO A 81 -0.97 7.48 -15.40
C PRO A 81 -1.22 5.98 -15.53
N ILE A 82 -2.48 5.57 -15.55
CA ILE A 82 -2.84 4.18 -15.74
C ILE A 82 -2.27 3.70 -17.09
N GLY A 83 -1.67 2.50 -17.06
CA GLY A 83 -1.08 1.89 -18.25
C GLY A 83 0.34 2.34 -18.56
N SER A 84 0.98 3.13 -17.68
CA SER A 84 2.35 3.61 -17.91
C SER A 84 3.40 2.50 -17.94
N PHE A 85 3.15 1.39 -17.24
CA PHE A 85 4.10 0.28 -17.12
C PHE A 85 3.58 -0.95 -17.83
N ASN A 86 4.44 -1.55 -18.67
CA ASN A 86 4.15 -2.81 -19.37
C ASN A 86 5.42 -3.66 -19.43
N PRO A 87 5.55 -4.73 -18.63
CA PRO A 87 4.55 -5.22 -17.69
C PRO A 87 4.39 -4.33 -16.45
N ILE A 88 3.24 -4.41 -15.82
CA ILE A 88 2.95 -3.61 -14.62
C ILE A 88 3.74 -4.09 -13.39
N TRP A 89 4.12 -5.34 -13.39
CA TRP A 89 4.88 -5.97 -12.30
C TRP A 89 5.99 -6.81 -12.92
N ASN A 90 7.23 -6.46 -12.61
CA ASN A 90 8.38 -7.14 -13.19
C ASN A 90 9.50 -7.30 -12.17
N ILE A 91 9.94 -8.54 -11.99
CA ILE A 91 11.08 -8.87 -11.14
C ILE A 91 12.17 -9.47 -12.01
N GLU A 92 13.35 -8.85 -12.00
CA GLU A 92 14.55 -9.35 -12.66
C GLU A 92 15.68 -9.39 -11.63
N GLY A 93 16.05 -10.60 -11.20
CA GLY A 93 17.06 -10.75 -10.15
C GLY A 93 16.59 -10.07 -8.86
N ASP A 94 17.33 -9.07 -8.43
CA ASP A 94 17.04 -8.32 -7.21
C ASP A 94 16.29 -7.01 -7.47
N VAL A 95 15.84 -6.78 -8.71
CA VAL A 95 15.19 -5.53 -9.09
C VAL A 95 13.71 -5.77 -9.36
N LEU A 96 12.88 -5.01 -8.65
CA LEU A 96 11.43 -5.01 -8.81
C LEU A 96 11.01 -3.68 -9.42
N ARG A 97 10.21 -3.74 -10.49
CA ARG A 97 9.68 -2.55 -11.17
C ARG A 97 8.16 -2.61 -11.23
N GLY A 98 7.54 -1.47 -10.97
CA GLY A 98 6.09 -1.30 -11.07
C GLY A 98 5.70 0.12 -10.67
N PRO A 99 4.52 0.59 -11.09
CA PRO A 99 4.09 1.95 -10.77
C PRO A 99 3.88 2.13 -9.27
N GLY A 100 4.57 3.11 -8.69
CA GLY A 100 4.45 3.42 -7.28
C GLY A 100 5.14 2.44 -6.33
N THR A 101 5.90 1.48 -6.86
CA THR A 101 6.59 0.49 -6.02
C THR A 101 7.53 1.17 -5.04
N PHE A 102 8.45 2.00 -5.54
CA PHE A 102 9.42 2.68 -4.69
C PHE A 102 8.77 3.84 -3.93
N ASP A 103 7.93 4.61 -4.60
CA ASP A 103 7.30 5.81 -4.04
C ASP A 103 5.76 5.64 -4.07
N MET A 104 5.15 5.17 -3.03
CA MET A 104 5.81 4.61 -1.84
C MET A 104 5.10 3.34 -1.35
N LYS A 105 4.50 2.56 -2.25
CA LYS A 105 3.72 1.37 -1.87
C LYS A 105 4.55 0.35 -1.08
N VAL A 106 5.83 0.21 -1.41
CA VAL A 106 6.72 -0.65 -0.63
C VAL A 106 6.87 -0.13 0.81
N GLY A 107 6.97 1.18 0.98
CA GLY A 107 7.06 1.78 2.31
C GLY A 107 5.81 1.54 3.15
N PHE A 108 4.63 1.59 2.52
CA PHE A 108 3.39 1.28 3.20
C PHE A 108 3.36 -0.18 3.67
N ILE A 109 3.75 -1.11 2.81
CA ILE A 109 3.80 -2.54 3.17
C ILE A 109 4.80 -2.77 4.31
N GLN A 110 5.97 -2.14 4.25
CA GLN A 110 6.95 -2.25 5.33
C GLN A 110 6.39 -1.72 6.66
N ALA A 111 5.72 -0.57 6.63
CA ALA A 111 5.11 0.00 7.83
C ALA A 111 4.02 -0.92 8.40
N LEU A 112 3.18 -1.45 7.54
CA LEU A 112 2.08 -2.32 7.95
C LEU A 112 2.61 -3.61 8.58
N TYR A 113 3.59 -4.24 7.98
CA TYR A 113 4.18 -5.46 8.53
C TYR A 113 4.99 -5.20 9.81
N ALA A 114 5.56 -4.02 9.96
CA ALA A 114 6.23 -3.64 11.20
C ALA A 114 5.26 -3.54 12.38
N LEU A 115 3.99 -3.21 12.10
CA LEU A 115 2.95 -3.10 13.11
C LEU A 115 2.29 -4.45 13.46
N SER A 116 2.51 -5.46 12.65
CA SER A 116 1.87 -6.77 12.84
C SER A 116 2.52 -7.65 13.90
#